data_1cebab9f8edf1ad756f20e292ae48ac6
#
_entry.id   1cebab9f8edf1ad756f20e292ae48ac6
#
_cell.length_a   1.000
_cell.length_b   1.000
_cell.length_c   1.000
_cell.angle_alpha   90.00
_cell.angle_beta   90.00
_cell.angle_gamma   90.00
#
_symmetry.space_group_name_H-M   'P 1'
#
loop_
_entity.id
_entity.type
_entity.pdbx_description
1 polymer ?
#
loop_
_entity_poly.entity_id
_entity_poly.type
_entity_poly.pdbx_seq_one_letter_code
_entity_poly.pdbx_strand_id
1 'polypeptide(L)'
;MLDTEIPQTHLSSKLEVGIGISADPNPDAAIAEAAGLAGRRLGSATPDFALVVTAGSVARDAVGTLREVLGQISVAGGAATALLTDHGPSREGALVVCVANADGAASGVAATAGRNLCEAGQAAARLVLAGWPFRARYPRGLAFAFARPDGGDAAQTFLASWRDFMGPKMRTVCTVLGGAAAYGRGAAEPLASVVSVEAPYASGIGYTDATPTDGVTPTAETLVHGAADAMLTAVKRLEGRPPRLVVAIESAARLRMLGSALSEEWAAMRGALDEHTPCIGWVGEHVAAYGRGVQPTDAPGALIVVTLGDAPR
;
A
#
# COMPACT_ATOMS: atom_id res chain seq x y z
N MET A 1 37.90 -14.45 -28.20
CA MET A 1 36.80 -13.62 -27.75
C MET A 1 35.54 -14.35 -28.14
N LEU A 2 34.89 -14.99 -27.20
CA LEU A 2 33.59 -15.62 -27.40
C LEU A 2 32.56 -14.64 -26.84
N ASP A 3 31.89 -13.91 -27.73
CA ASP A 3 30.67 -13.16 -27.43
C ASP A 3 29.57 -14.15 -27.05
N THR A 4 29.43 -14.39 -25.77
CA THR A 4 28.27 -15.11 -25.26
C THR A 4 27.13 -14.10 -25.17
N GLU A 5 26.37 -13.96 -26.25
CA GLU A 5 25.06 -13.32 -26.21
C GLU A 5 24.22 -14.05 -25.17
N ILE A 6 24.01 -13.40 -24.03
CA ILE A 6 23.00 -13.84 -23.06
C ILE A 6 21.66 -13.66 -23.76
N PRO A 7 20.88 -14.73 -23.99
CA PRO A 7 19.57 -14.57 -24.62
C PRO A 7 18.73 -13.65 -23.73
N GLN A 8 18.41 -12.47 -24.22
CA GLN A 8 17.37 -11.63 -23.65
C GLN A 8 16.04 -12.34 -23.90
N THR A 9 15.68 -13.25 -23.00
CA THR A 9 14.31 -13.72 -22.91
C THR A 9 13.47 -12.51 -22.54
N HIS A 10 12.80 -11.91 -23.53
CA HIS A 10 11.72 -10.95 -23.32
C HIS A 10 10.54 -11.70 -22.70
N LEU A 11 10.65 -12.00 -21.41
CA LEU A 11 9.51 -12.44 -20.63
C LEU A 11 8.64 -11.19 -20.44
N SER A 12 7.48 -11.20 -21.08
CA SER A 12 6.42 -10.22 -20.84
C SER A 12 5.95 -10.42 -19.39
N SER A 13 6.50 -9.66 -18.44
CA SER A 13 6.11 -9.78 -17.06
C SER A 13 4.73 -9.16 -16.87
N LYS A 14 3.73 -10.03 -16.79
CA LYS A 14 2.38 -9.66 -16.43
C LYS A 14 2.28 -9.60 -14.90
N LEU A 15 1.81 -8.47 -14.41
CA LEU A 15 1.50 -8.35 -12.98
C LEU A 15 0.22 -9.13 -12.67
N GLU A 16 0.30 -10.09 -11.77
CA GLU A 16 -0.86 -10.84 -11.27
C GLU A 16 -1.22 -10.36 -9.88
N VAL A 17 -2.52 -10.19 -9.62
CA VAL A 17 -3.04 -9.67 -8.38
C VAL A 17 -4.17 -10.54 -7.89
N GLY A 18 -4.07 -10.99 -6.64
CA GLY A 18 -5.15 -11.66 -5.92
C GLY A 18 -5.62 -10.80 -4.75
N ILE A 19 -6.91 -10.56 -4.65
CA ILE A 19 -7.50 -9.79 -3.56
C ILE A 19 -8.51 -10.67 -2.83
N GLY A 20 -8.44 -10.71 -1.51
CA GLY A 20 -9.43 -11.33 -0.66
C GLY A 20 -9.92 -10.36 0.41
N ILE A 21 -11.20 -10.43 0.69
CA ILE A 21 -11.86 -9.63 1.72
C ILE A 21 -12.71 -10.59 2.54
N SER A 22 -12.68 -10.44 3.86
CA SER A 22 -13.53 -11.14 4.80
C SER A 22 -14.15 -10.15 5.77
N ALA A 23 -15.40 -10.37 6.12
CA ALA A 23 -16.13 -9.62 7.13
C ALA A 23 -16.23 -10.36 8.47
N ASP A 24 -15.45 -11.43 8.66
CA ASP A 24 -15.44 -12.16 9.94
C ASP A 24 -14.98 -11.22 11.06
N PRO A 25 -15.69 -11.13 12.18
CA PRO A 25 -15.33 -10.30 13.31
C PRO A 25 -14.07 -10.79 14.05
N ASN A 26 -13.69 -12.07 13.89
CA ASN A 26 -12.43 -12.59 14.40
C ASN A 26 -11.31 -12.25 13.41
N PRO A 27 -10.33 -11.41 13.78
CA PRO A 27 -9.34 -10.93 12.84
C PRO A 27 -8.42 -12.02 12.29
N ASP A 28 -8.07 -13.06 13.05
CA ASP A 28 -7.23 -14.17 12.57
C ASP A 28 -8.02 -15.05 11.57
N ALA A 29 -9.31 -15.32 11.84
CA ALA A 29 -10.20 -16.02 10.92
C ALA A 29 -10.43 -15.21 9.64
N ALA A 30 -10.67 -13.90 9.77
CA ALA A 30 -10.83 -12.99 8.65
C ALA A 30 -9.59 -12.97 7.73
N ILE A 31 -8.39 -12.94 8.31
CA ILE A 31 -7.14 -12.99 7.55
C ILE A 31 -7.00 -14.33 6.82
N ALA A 32 -7.27 -15.45 7.48
CA ALA A 32 -7.19 -16.78 6.86
C ALA A 32 -8.14 -16.90 5.67
N GLU A 33 -9.40 -16.47 5.83
CA GLU A 33 -10.40 -16.47 4.76
C GLU A 33 -9.99 -15.55 3.60
N ALA A 34 -9.63 -14.30 3.91
CA ALA A 34 -9.18 -13.33 2.91
C ALA A 34 -7.92 -13.79 2.16
N ALA A 35 -6.95 -14.40 2.87
CA ALA A 35 -5.76 -14.98 2.25
C ALA A 35 -6.10 -16.12 1.30
N GLY A 36 -7.02 -17.02 1.70
CA GLY A 36 -7.51 -18.09 0.84
C GLY A 36 -8.21 -17.59 -0.41
N LEU A 37 -9.01 -16.51 -0.30
CA LEU A 37 -9.64 -15.85 -1.45
C LEU A 37 -8.61 -15.19 -2.36
N ALA A 38 -7.65 -14.46 -1.80
CA ALA A 38 -6.58 -13.83 -2.56
C ALA A 38 -5.74 -14.85 -3.31
N GLY A 39 -5.34 -15.94 -2.66
CA GLY A 39 -4.57 -17.02 -3.29
C GLY A 39 -5.32 -17.67 -4.44
N ARG A 40 -6.62 -17.97 -4.29
CA ARG A 40 -7.43 -18.53 -5.39
C ARG A 40 -7.54 -17.58 -6.58
N ARG A 41 -7.64 -16.26 -6.35
CA ARG A 41 -7.70 -15.24 -7.41
C ARG A 41 -6.35 -15.03 -8.10
N LEU A 42 -5.26 -15.26 -7.38
CA LEU A 42 -3.92 -15.23 -7.95
C LEU A 42 -3.66 -16.47 -8.86
N GLY A 43 -4.44 -17.55 -8.71
CA GLY A 43 -4.30 -18.76 -9.51
C GLY A 43 -3.07 -19.58 -9.13
N SER A 44 -2.23 -19.92 -10.12
CA SER A 44 -1.02 -20.72 -9.91
C SER A 44 0.23 -19.89 -9.62
N ALA A 45 0.15 -18.56 -9.68
CA ALA A 45 1.29 -17.70 -9.42
C ALA A 45 1.66 -17.68 -7.93
N THR A 46 2.94 -17.70 -7.64
CA THR A 46 3.44 -17.54 -6.27
C THR A 46 3.55 -16.05 -5.96
N PRO A 47 2.93 -15.56 -4.89
CA PRO A 47 3.01 -14.15 -4.56
C PRO A 47 4.43 -13.75 -4.12
N ASP A 48 4.92 -12.62 -4.62
CA ASP A 48 6.17 -12.01 -4.18
C ASP A 48 6.00 -11.34 -2.82
N PHE A 49 4.85 -10.68 -2.64
CA PHE A 49 4.50 -10.06 -1.37
C PHE A 49 2.98 -10.03 -1.15
N ALA A 50 2.59 -9.82 0.11
CA ALA A 50 1.22 -9.54 0.48
C ALA A 50 1.13 -8.30 1.39
N LEU A 51 0.05 -7.55 1.20
CA LEU A 51 -0.43 -6.56 2.15
C LEU A 51 -1.60 -7.16 2.92
N VAL A 52 -1.61 -6.96 4.24
CA VAL A 52 -2.71 -7.37 5.11
C VAL A 52 -3.19 -6.20 5.95
N VAL A 53 -4.47 -5.88 5.83
CA VAL A 53 -5.07 -4.80 6.61
C VAL A 53 -6.32 -5.33 7.29
N THR A 54 -6.42 -5.14 8.60
CA THR A 54 -7.64 -5.43 9.35
C THR A 54 -8.33 -4.15 9.79
N ALA A 55 -9.62 -4.21 10.06
CA ALA A 55 -10.38 -3.16 10.70
C ALA A 55 -11.18 -3.72 11.88
N GLY A 56 -11.44 -2.88 12.89
CA GLY A 56 -12.21 -3.24 14.08
C GLY A 56 -11.41 -3.96 15.15
N SER A 57 -10.58 -4.93 14.78
CA SER A 57 -9.80 -5.75 15.72
C SER A 57 -8.38 -5.99 15.25
N VAL A 58 -7.48 -6.19 16.21
CA VAL A 58 -6.06 -6.50 15.95
C VAL A 58 -5.85 -8.00 15.95
N ALA A 59 -5.28 -8.53 14.87
CA ALA A 59 -4.89 -9.94 14.79
C ALA A 59 -3.71 -10.25 15.71
N ARG A 60 -3.71 -11.43 16.31
CA ARG A 60 -2.63 -11.87 17.21
C ARG A 60 -1.38 -12.27 16.43
N ASP A 61 -1.56 -12.97 15.32
CA ASP A 61 -0.46 -13.43 14.46
C ASP A 61 -0.84 -13.36 12.96
N ALA A 62 -1.08 -12.14 12.48
CA ALA A 62 -1.45 -11.91 11.09
C ALA A 62 -0.45 -12.50 10.08
N VAL A 63 0.85 -12.43 10.40
CA VAL A 63 1.90 -12.93 9.50
C VAL A 63 1.99 -14.44 9.51
N GLY A 64 1.83 -15.08 10.67
CA GLY A 64 1.75 -16.54 10.79
C GLY A 64 0.56 -17.09 10.03
N THR A 65 -0.62 -16.55 10.30
CA THR A 65 -1.88 -16.95 9.62
C THR A 65 -1.76 -16.82 8.10
N LEU A 66 -1.21 -15.72 7.58
CA LEU A 66 -0.98 -15.56 6.15
C LEU A 66 -0.05 -16.61 5.57
N ARG A 67 1.04 -16.93 6.28
CA ARG A 67 2.03 -17.92 5.83
C ARG A 67 1.53 -19.34 5.86
N GLU A 68 0.64 -19.69 6.76
CA GLU A 68 -0.02 -20.98 6.75
C GLU A 68 -0.86 -21.19 5.48
N VAL A 69 -1.47 -20.12 4.96
CA VAL A 69 -2.31 -20.16 3.75
C VAL A 69 -1.54 -19.98 2.46
N LEU A 70 -0.61 -19.02 2.43
CA LEU A 70 0.06 -18.55 1.20
C LEU A 70 1.53 -18.99 1.09
N GLY A 71 2.07 -19.65 2.12
CA GLY A 71 3.48 -20.02 2.17
C GLY A 71 4.41 -18.89 2.62
N GLN A 72 5.71 -19.07 2.42
CA GLN A 72 6.72 -18.11 2.87
C GLN A 72 6.81 -16.91 1.92
N ILE A 73 6.11 -15.85 2.27
CA ILE A 73 6.04 -14.59 1.52
C ILE A 73 6.45 -13.39 2.37
N SER A 74 6.77 -12.31 1.69
CA SER A 74 6.98 -10.99 2.29
C SER A 74 5.63 -10.37 2.65
N VAL A 75 5.44 -9.98 3.91
CA VAL A 75 4.17 -9.44 4.41
C VAL A 75 4.39 -8.13 5.13
N ALA A 76 3.59 -7.13 4.80
CA ALA A 76 3.44 -5.91 5.59
C ALA A 76 1.98 -5.54 5.75
N GLY A 77 1.67 -4.80 6.81
CA GLY A 77 0.30 -4.38 7.06
C GLY A 77 0.05 -3.87 8.46
N GLY A 78 -1.21 -3.80 8.83
CA GLY A 78 -1.62 -3.36 10.16
C GLY A 78 -3.12 -3.21 10.33
N ALA A 79 -3.52 -2.78 11.53
CA ALA A 79 -4.91 -2.51 11.86
C ALA A 79 -5.28 -1.06 11.51
N ALA A 80 -6.13 -0.88 10.53
CA ALA A 80 -6.63 0.39 10.03
C ALA A 80 -7.95 0.81 10.71
N THR A 81 -8.39 2.03 10.48
CA THR A 81 -9.67 2.54 10.99
C THR A 81 -10.86 1.92 10.24
N ALA A 82 -10.72 1.70 8.94
CA ALA A 82 -11.71 1.05 8.09
C ALA A 82 -11.04 0.46 6.85
N LEU A 83 -11.72 -0.50 6.21
CA LEU A 83 -11.40 -0.99 4.86
C LEU A 83 -12.28 -0.28 3.85
N LEU A 84 -11.77 -0.05 2.64
CA LEU A 84 -12.50 0.47 1.50
C LEU A 84 -12.65 -0.64 0.47
N THR A 85 -13.88 -0.99 0.16
CA THR A 85 -14.22 -2.11 -0.71
C THR A 85 -15.25 -1.68 -1.75
N ASP A 86 -15.54 -2.54 -2.72
CA ASP A 86 -16.61 -2.28 -3.71
C ASP A 86 -18.01 -2.13 -3.08
N HIS A 87 -18.17 -2.53 -1.82
CA HIS A 87 -19.41 -2.36 -1.05
C HIS A 87 -19.37 -1.14 -0.12
N GLY A 88 -18.34 -0.30 -0.24
CA GLY A 88 -18.12 0.86 0.61
C GLY A 88 -17.19 0.57 1.79
N PRO A 89 -17.13 1.49 2.79
CA PRO A 89 -16.27 1.35 3.94
C PRO A 89 -16.80 0.28 4.91
N SER A 90 -15.89 -0.60 5.38
CA SER A 90 -16.15 -1.57 6.45
C SER A 90 -15.28 -1.27 7.65
N ARG A 91 -15.86 -1.26 8.84
CA ARG A 91 -15.13 -1.07 10.10
C ARG A 91 -14.71 -2.39 10.75
N GLU A 92 -14.98 -3.50 10.09
CA GLU A 92 -14.66 -4.85 10.58
C GLU A 92 -14.13 -5.71 9.44
N GLY A 93 -13.36 -6.72 9.77
CA GLY A 93 -12.87 -7.72 8.84
C GLY A 93 -11.40 -7.54 8.43
N ALA A 94 -11.03 -8.22 7.34
CA ALA A 94 -9.68 -8.22 6.78
C ALA A 94 -9.68 -8.06 5.27
N LEU A 95 -8.67 -7.37 4.77
CA LEU A 95 -8.28 -7.25 3.37
C LEU A 95 -6.89 -7.85 3.19
N VAL A 96 -6.75 -8.77 2.25
CA VAL A 96 -5.45 -9.32 1.83
C VAL A 96 -5.25 -9.05 0.35
N VAL A 97 -4.13 -8.47 0.00
CA VAL A 97 -3.69 -8.22 -1.37
C VAL A 97 -2.41 -8.99 -1.63
N CYS A 98 -2.46 -9.93 -2.54
CA CYS A 98 -1.30 -10.67 -3.03
C CYS A 98 -0.88 -10.12 -4.37
N VAL A 99 0.42 -9.90 -4.55
CA VAL A 99 0.99 -9.45 -5.82
C VAL A 99 2.09 -10.41 -6.24
N ALA A 100 2.02 -10.87 -7.48
CA ALA A 100 3.04 -11.70 -8.10
C ALA A 100 3.49 -11.11 -9.43
N ASN A 101 4.77 -11.30 -9.71
CA ASN A 101 5.38 -10.94 -10.97
C ASN A 101 6.23 -12.12 -11.46
N ALA A 102 5.96 -12.63 -12.63
CA ALA A 102 6.64 -13.80 -13.19
C ALA A 102 8.17 -13.66 -13.29
N ASP A 103 8.70 -12.43 -13.30
CA ASP A 103 10.15 -12.16 -13.42
C ASP A 103 10.88 -12.08 -12.07
N GLY A 104 10.19 -12.37 -10.97
CA GLY A 104 10.77 -12.35 -9.64
C GLY A 104 11.04 -10.93 -9.14
N ALA A 105 10.04 -10.32 -8.53
CA ALA A 105 10.23 -9.07 -7.80
C ALA A 105 11.15 -9.32 -6.59
N ALA A 106 12.13 -8.46 -6.40
CA ALA A 106 12.83 -8.41 -5.12
C ALA A 106 11.94 -7.67 -4.12
N SER A 107 11.49 -8.35 -3.09
CA SER A 107 10.75 -7.72 -2.00
C SER A 107 11.57 -7.76 -0.71
N GLY A 108 11.63 -6.63 -0.03
CA GLY A 108 12.20 -6.52 1.30
C GLY A 108 11.12 -6.18 2.30
N VAL A 109 11.08 -6.90 3.43
CA VAL A 109 10.16 -6.62 4.53
C VAL A 109 10.94 -6.32 5.79
N ALA A 110 10.53 -5.28 6.47
CA ALA A 110 11.01 -4.96 7.80
C ALA A 110 9.84 -4.77 8.75
N ALA A 111 9.93 -5.39 9.92
CA ALA A 111 9.10 -5.06 11.07
C ALA A 111 10.04 -4.61 12.18
N THR A 112 9.84 -3.42 12.70
CA THR A 112 10.79 -2.82 13.63
C THR A 112 10.12 -2.42 14.92
N ALA A 113 10.72 -2.83 16.05
CA ALA A 113 10.55 -2.18 17.32
C ALA A 113 11.66 -1.13 17.47
N GLY A 114 11.35 -0.01 18.09
CA GLY A 114 12.28 1.09 18.32
C GLY A 114 11.78 1.95 19.47
N ARG A 115 12.54 3.00 19.81
CA ARG A 115 12.09 3.97 20.80
C ARG A 115 11.12 4.98 20.21
N ASN A 116 11.24 5.23 18.91
CA ASN A 116 10.42 6.19 18.17
C ASN A 116 10.39 5.83 16.67
N LEU A 117 9.54 6.49 15.91
CA LEU A 117 9.36 6.23 14.48
C LEU A 117 10.56 6.65 13.61
N CYS A 118 11.40 7.58 14.05
CA CYS A 118 12.63 7.92 13.36
C CYS A 118 13.61 6.73 13.37
N GLU A 119 13.84 6.13 14.53
CA GLU A 119 14.67 4.93 14.67
C GLU A 119 14.07 3.75 13.91
N ALA A 120 12.73 3.59 13.96
CA ALA A 120 12.02 2.54 13.24
C ALA A 120 12.19 2.69 11.71
N GLY A 121 12.09 3.90 11.16
CA GLY A 121 12.31 4.17 9.74
C GLY A 121 13.72 3.83 9.28
N GLN A 122 14.73 4.22 10.06
CA GLN A 122 16.13 3.88 9.78
C GLN A 122 16.39 2.37 9.86
N ALA A 123 15.86 1.72 10.89
CA ALA A 123 16.01 0.27 11.08
C ALA A 123 15.33 -0.49 9.95
N ALA A 124 14.12 -0.10 9.55
CA ALA A 124 13.38 -0.69 8.44
C ALA A 124 14.17 -0.57 7.13
N ALA A 125 14.71 0.61 6.83
CA ALA A 125 15.50 0.82 5.63
C ALA A 125 16.75 -0.07 5.59
N ARG A 126 17.49 -0.17 6.71
CA ARG A 126 18.67 -1.05 6.81
C ARG A 126 18.32 -2.53 6.60
N LEU A 127 17.22 -3.01 7.18
CA LEU A 127 16.77 -4.39 7.04
C LEU A 127 16.35 -4.69 5.60
N VAL A 128 15.60 -3.79 4.96
CA VAL A 128 15.23 -3.93 3.54
C VAL A 128 16.47 -3.95 2.66
N LEU A 129 17.41 -3.03 2.85
CA LEU A 129 18.65 -2.99 2.07
C LEU A 129 19.54 -4.21 2.29
N ALA A 130 19.57 -4.76 3.51
CA ALA A 130 20.33 -5.99 3.82
C ALA A 130 19.70 -7.23 3.19
N GLY A 131 18.36 -7.26 3.08
CA GLY A 131 17.61 -8.36 2.45
C GLY A 131 17.58 -8.31 0.92
N TRP A 132 18.00 -7.20 0.31
CA TRP A 132 18.02 -7.07 -1.16
C TRP A 132 19.30 -7.66 -1.76
N PRO A 133 19.22 -8.79 -2.47
CA PRO A 133 20.39 -9.43 -3.06
C PRO A 133 21.01 -8.65 -4.23
N PHE A 134 20.24 -7.78 -4.87
CA PHE A 134 20.65 -7.03 -6.07
C PHE A 134 20.25 -5.58 -5.97
N ARG A 135 21.18 -4.71 -5.60
CA ARG A 135 20.97 -3.26 -5.69
C ARG A 135 20.89 -2.84 -7.15
N ALA A 136 19.81 -2.12 -7.49
CA ALA A 136 19.69 -1.36 -8.74
C ALA A 136 19.39 -2.13 -10.03
N ARG A 137 18.75 -3.30 -9.98
CA ARG A 137 18.23 -3.91 -11.20
C ARG A 137 17.08 -3.07 -11.78
N TYR A 138 16.30 -2.48 -10.91
CA TYR A 138 15.19 -1.59 -11.29
C TYR A 138 15.33 -0.24 -10.58
N PRO A 139 15.46 0.89 -11.31
CA PRO A 139 15.76 2.20 -10.72
C PRO A 139 14.55 2.84 -10.01
N ARG A 140 13.42 2.16 -9.95
CA ARG A 140 12.19 2.70 -9.38
C ARG A 140 11.54 1.63 -8.52
N GLY A 141 11.55 1.83 -7.22
CA GLY A 141 10.85 0.99 -6.25
C GLY A 141 9.57 1.64 -5.74
N LEU A 142 8.73 0.83 -5.12
CA LEU A 142 7.56 1.24 -4.37
C LEU A 142 7.60 0.59 -2.99
N ALA A 143 7.29 1.35 -1.95
CA ALA A 143 7.15 0.84 -0.61
C ALA A 143 5.78 1.19 -0.02
N PHE A 144 5.18 0.24 0.67
CA PHE A 144 4.04 0.46 1.55
C PHE A 144 4.53 0.34 2.99
N ALA A 145 4.36 1.41 3.75
CA ALA A 145 4.72 1.47 5.15
C ALA A 145 3.46 1.62 6.01
N PHE A 146 3.44 0.90 7.10
CA PHE A 146 2.41 0.96 8.12
C PHE A 146 3.09 1.31 9.44
N ALA A 147 2.73 2.45 10.02
CA ALA A 147 3.33 2.95 11.24
C ALA A 147 2.29 3.05 12.35
N ARG A 148 2.69 2.77 13.58
CA ARG A 148 1.85 3.02 14.75
C ARG A 148 1.75 4.54 14.99
N PRO A 149 0.64 5.03 15.55
CA PRO A 149 0.57 6.42 15.94
C PRO A 149 1.62 6.73 17.03
N ASP A 150 2.38 7.80 16.83
CA ASP A 150 3.41 8.29 17.77
C ASP A 150 3.41 9.83 17.74
N GLY A 151 2.24 10.42 17.96
CA GLY A 151 2.01 11.86 17.87
C GLY A 151 1.63 12.33 16.44
N GLY A 152 1.40 13.64 16.29
CA GLY A 152 0.81 14.23 15.08
C GLY A 152 1.64 14.09 13.80
N ASP A 153 2.98 14.01 13.92
CA ASP A 153 3.88 13.97 12.76
C ASP A 153 4.43 12.56 12.45
N ALA A 154 3.72 11.52 12.90
CA ALA A 154 4.18 10.13 12.83
C ALA A 154 4.58 9.69 11.41
N ALA A 155 3.72 9.97 10.40
CA ALA A 155 4.00 9.61 9.02
C ALA A 155 5.21 10.35 8.46
N GLN A 156 5.31 11.65 8.73
CA GLN A 156 6.44 12.46 8.26
C GLN A 156 7.75 12.07 8.92
N THR A 157 7.74 11.81 10.23
CA THR A 157 8.91 11.38 10.98
C THR A 157 9.46 10.07 10.45
N PHE A 158 8.57 9.08 10.21
CA PHE A 158 8.94 7.81 9.60
C PHE A 158 9.50 8.02 8.18
N LEU A 159 8.78 8.74 7.32
CA LEU A 159 9.15 8.95 5.92
C LEU A 159 10.47 9.71 5.77
N ALA A 160 10.73 10.71 6.60
CA ALA A 160 11.98 11.46 6.56
C ALA A 160 13.19 10.56 6.82
N SER A 161 13.13 9.77 7.90
CA SER A 161 14.21 8.86 8.26
C SER A 161 14.37 7.69 7.29
N TRP A 162 13.27 7.16 6.75
CA TRP A 162 13.27 6.14 5.70
C TRP A 162 13.92 6.67 4.41
N ARG A 163 13.53 7.87 3.97
CA ARG A 163 14.04 8.52 2.75
C ARG A 163 15.55 8.72 2.77
N ASP A 164 16.09 9.11 3.91
CA ASP A 164 17.53 9.38 4.04
C ASP A 164 18.40 8.15 3.71
N PHE A 165 17.85 6.95 3.90
CA PHE A 165 18.50 5.69 3.55
C PHE A 165 18.12 5.16 2.16
N MET A 166 16.85 5.20 1.81
CA MET A 166 16.34 4.59 0.57
C MET A 166 16.52 5.49 -0.65
N GLY A 167 16.71 6.80 -0.41
CA GLY A 167 16.92 7.79 -1.45
C GLY A 167 15.63 8.20 -2.19
N PRO A 168 15.72 9.21 -3.07
CA PRO A 168 14.55 9.86 -3.69
C PRO A 168 13.87 9.03 -4.79
N LYS A 169 14.48 7.94 -5.23
CA LYS A 169 13.92 7.07 -6.28
C LYS A 169 12.89 6.08 -5.74
N MET A 170 12.95 5.76 -4.43
CA MET A 170 11.98 4.92 -3.77
C MET A 170 10.71 5.73 -3.50
N ARG A 171 9.63 5.38 -4.18
CA ARG A 171 8.31 5.93 -3.87
C ARG A 171 7.75 5.19 -2.67
N THR A 172 7.26 5.93 -1.69
CA THR A 172 6.78 5.33 -0.45
C THR A 172 5.44 5.94 -0.08
N VAL A 173 4.51 5.08 0.30
CA VAL A 173 3.24 5.46 0.89
C VAL A 173 3.25 4.99 2.33
N CYS A 174 2.98 5.88 3.26
CA CYS A 174 2.93 5.59 4.69
C CYS A 174 1.51 5.78 5.20
N THR A 175 1.01 4.79 5.91
CA THR A 175 -0.24 4.82 6.66
C THR A 175 0.07 4.80 8.14
N VAL A 176 -0.39 5.80 8.88
CA VAL A 176 -0.45 5.74 10.34
C VAL A 176 -1.74 5.02 10.73
N LEU A 177 -1.60 3.99 11.55
CA LEU A 177 -2.66 3.03 11.83
C LEU A 177 -3.63 3.53 12.90
N GLY A 178 -4.93 3.40 12.67
CA GLY A 178 -5.96 3.73 13.64
C GLY A 178 -6.07 2.71 14.78
N GLY A 179 -5.77 1.44 14.51
CA GLY A 179 -5.79 0.34 15.48
C GLY A 179 -4.51 0.18 16.30
N ALA A 180 -3.53 1.05 16.14
CA ALA A 180 -2.24 1.04 16.83
C ALA A 180 -1.42 -0.25 16.72
N ALA A 181 -1.68 -1.11 15.72
CA ALA A 181 -0.91 -2.34 15.50
C ALA A 181 -0.38 -2.41 14.07
N ALA A 182 0.94 -2.54 13.92
CA ALA A 182 1.59 -2.93 12.68
C ALA A 182 1.82 -4.44 12.68
N TYR A 183 1.71 -5.10 11.52
CA TYR A 183 1.92 -6.53 11.36
C TYR A 183 3.27 -6.82 10.73
N GLY A 184 4.08 -7.63 11.38
CA GLY A 184 5.38 -7.97 10.86
C GLY A 184 6.05 -9.09 11.65
N ARG A 185 6.98 -9.81 11.01
CA ARG A 185 7.72 -10.88 11.66
C ARG A 185 8.91 -10.33 12.44
N GLY A 186 9.15 -10.89 13.62
CA GLY A 186 10.40 -10.70 14.37
C GLY A 186 10.41 -9.58 15.40
N ALA A 187 9.32 -8.84 15.54
CA ALA A 187 9.13 -7.89 16.64
C ALA A 187 7.82 -8.21 17.37
N ALA A 188 7.86 -8.26 18.71
CA ALA A 188 6.66 -8.55 19.51
C ALA A 188 5.60 -7.45 19.37
N GLU A 189 6.04 -6.20 19.23
CA GLU A 189 5.19 -5.02 19.00
C GLU A 189 5.89 -4.07 18.04
N PRO A 190 5.82 -4.31 16.71
CA PRO A 190 6.50 -3.46 15.75
C PRO A 190 5.88 -2.05 15.75
N LEU A 191 6.75 -1.03 15.75
CA LEU A 191 6.34 0.36 15.53
C LEU A 191 6.01 0.62 14.07
N ALA A 192 6.66 -0.10 13.16
CA ALA A 192 6.39 -0.01 11.74
C ALA A 192 6.57 -1.36 11.06
N SER A 193 5.78 -1.56 10.00
CA SER A 193 5.88 -2.66 9.06
C SER A 193 5.99 -2.10 7.65
N VAL A 194 6.95 -2.57 6.87
CA VAL A 194 7.21 -2.07 5.52
C VAL A 194 7.40 -3.22 4.57
N VAL A 195 6.76 -3.16 3.43
CA VAL A 195 7.18 -3.91 2.26
C VAL A 195 7.68 -2.96 1.19
N SER A 196 8.87 -3.25 0.69
CA SER A 196 9.50 -2.52 -0.39
C SER A 196 9.72 -3.46 -1.56
N VAL A 197 9.33 -3.03 -2.74
CA VAL A 197 9.30 -3.87 -3.94
C VAL A 197 10.08 -3.18 -5.04
N GLU A 198 11.08 -3.89 -5.57
CA GLU A 198 11.70 -3.60 -6.85
C GLU A 198 11.22 -4.64 -7.87
N ALA A 199 10.46 -4.20 -8.84
CA ALA A 199 9.97 -5.09 -9.87
C ALA A 199 9.82 -4.34 -11.21
N PRO A 200 9.86 -5.06 -12.33
CA PRO A 200 9.63 -4.48 -13.64
C PRO A 200 8.12 -4.21 -13.84
N TYR A 201 7.51 -3.41 -13.01
CA TYR A 201 6.12 -2.96 -13.18
C TYR A 201 6.03 -1.43 -13.23
N ALA A 202 4.98 -0.93 -13.87
CA ALA A 202 4.63 0.47 -13.81
C ALA A 202 3.89 0.78 -12.50
N SER A 203 4.13 1.93 -11.91
CA SER A 203 3.34 2.40 -10.78
C SER A 203 3.10 3.91 -10.85
N GLY A 204 1.91 4.32 -10.47
CA GLY A 204 1.50 5.71 -10.37
C GLY A 204 1.06 6.04 -8.95
N ILE A 205 1.25 7.28 -8.52
CA ILE A 205 0.72 7.81 -7.26
C ILE A 205 -0.01 9.11 -7.58
N GLY A 206 -1.29 9.19 -7.28
CA GLY A 206 -2.07 10.41 -7.23
C GLY A 206 -2.29 10.85 -5.79
N TYR A 207 -2.47 12.13 -5.58
CA TYR A 207 -2.64 12.72 -4.26
C TYR A 207 -3.62 13.88 -4.29
N THR A 208 -4.44 13.98 -3.26
CA THR A 208 -5.25 15.15 -2.95
C THR A 208 -5.39 15.29 -1.44
N ASP A 209 -5.69 16.46 -0.96
CA ASP A 209 -5.95 16.73 0.45
C ASP A 209 -7.12 17.70 0.64
N ALA A 210 -7.43 18.00 1.88
CA ALA A 210 -8.46 18.95 2.28
C ALA A 210 -7.86 20.22 2.92
N THR A 211 -6.65 20.60 2.51
CA THR A 211 -6.04 21.83 3.01
C THR A 211 -6.90 23.02 2.61
N PRO A 212 -7.32 23.87 3.56
CA PRO A 212 -8.10 25.05 3.24
C PRO A 212 -7.33 25.98 2.30
N THR A 213 -7.96 26.40 1.22
CA THR A 213 -7.42 27.41 0.31
C THR A 213 -8.08 28.74 0.64
N ASP A 214 -7.29 29.76 0.90
CA ASP A 214 -7.75 31.10 1.30
C ASP A 214 -8.70 31.09 2.53
N GLY A 215 -8.45 30.16 3.47
CA GLY A 215 -9.26 30.00 4.68
C GLY A 215 -10.61 29.31 4.47
N VAL A 216 -10.91 28.83 3.25
CA VAL A 216 -12.15 28.11 2.93
C VAL A 216 -11.91 26.60 3.10
N THR A 217 -12.65 25.98 4.01
CA THR A 217 -12.65 24.52 4.17
C THR A 217 -13.28 23.87 2.93
N PRO A 218 -12.63 22.85 2.33
CA PRO A 218 -13.19 22.14 1.19
C PRO A 218 -14.56 21.53 1.50
N THR A 219 -15.48 21.62 0.54
CA THR A 219 -16.78 20.94 0.61
C THR A 219 -16.62 19.46 0.26
N ALA A 220 -17.62 18.64 0.58
CA ALA A 220 -17.65 17.24 0.17
C ALA A 220 -17.53 17.09 -1.36
N GLU A 221 -18.19 17.94 -2.13
CA GLU A 221 -18.10 17.97 -3.59
C GLU A 221 -16.67 18.24 -4.07
N THR A 222 -15.96 19.20 -3.46
CA THR A 222 -14.55 19.48 -3.76
C THR A 222 -13.66 18.27 -3.46
N LEU A 223 -13.93 17.55 -2.37
CA LEU A 223 -13.19 16.34 -2.00
C LEU A 223 -13.44 15.22 -3.01
N VAL A 224 -14.69 15.02 -3.44
CA VAL A 224 -15.06 14.02 -4.46
C VAL A 224 -14.35 14.29 -5.79
N HIS A 225 -14.36 15.53 -6.27
CA HIS A 225 -13.64 15.92 -7.48
C HIS A 225 -12.12 15.70 -7.34
N GLY A 226 -11.55 16.13 -6.21
CA GLY A 226 -10.12 15.89 -5.91
C GLY A 226 -9.74 14.41 -5.93
N ALA A 227 -10.63 13.53 -5.46
CA ALA A 227 -10.39 12.08 -5.49
C ALA A 227 -10.37 11.53 -6.94
N ALA A 228 -11.31 11.96 -7.78
CA ALA A 228 -11.31 11.60 -9.20
C ALA A 228 -10.04 12.08 -9.90
N ASP A 229 -9.58 13.30 -9.64
CA ASP A 229 -8.34 13.86 -10.20
C ASP A 229 -7.09 13.12 -9.71
N ALA A 230 -7.05 12.74 -8.43
CA ALA A 230 -5.97 11.92 -7.88
C ALA A 230 -5.92 10.55 -8.57
N MET A 231 -7.09 9.92 -8.79
CA MET A 231 -7.20 8.66 -9.51
C MET A 231 -6.68 8.78 -10.94
N LEU A 232 -7.17 9.77 -11.70
CA LEU A 232 -6.73 10.03 -13.08
C LEU A 232 -5.23 10.31 -13.15
N THR A 233 -4.68 11.05 -12.19
CA THR A 233 -3.25 11.33 -12.08
C THR A 233 -2.45 10.05 -11.86
N ALA A 234 -2.90 9.18 -10.97
CA ALA A 234 -2.24 7.89 -10.72
C ALA A 234 -2.26 7.00 -11.96
N VAL A 235 -3.41 6.88 -12.63
CA VAL A 235 -3.56 6.09 -13.88
C VAL A 235 -2.70 6.67 -15.01
N LYS A 236 -2.70 7.98 -15.21
CA LYS A 236 -1.87 8.64 -16.24
C LYS A 236 -0.37 8.35 -16.09
N ARG A 237 0.10 8.19 -14.86
CA ARG A 237 1.50 7.85 -14.57
C ARG A 237 1.89 6.40 -14.93
N LEU A 238 0.93 5.57 -15.30
CA LEU A 238 1.19 4.27 -15.92
C LEU A 238 1.56 4.37 -17.41
N GLU A 239 1.57 5.58 -18.00
CA GLU A 239 2.00 5.85 -19.37
C GLU A 239 1.25 4.99 -20.41
N GLY A 240 -0.07 4.91 -20.27
CA GLY A 240 -0.97 4.17 -21.18
C GLY A 240 -1.10 2.68 -20.89
N ARG A 241 -0.47 2.18 -19.83
CA ARG A 241 -0.67 0.78 -19.39
C ARG A 241 -1.95 0.66 -18.58
N PRO A 242 -2.73 -0.42 -18.75
CA PRO A 242 -3.90 -0.62 -17.94
C PRO A 242 -3.50 -0.87 -16.46
N PRO A 243 -4.20 -0.28 -15.50
CA PRO A 243 -4.00 -0.59 -14.11
C PRO A 243 -4.42 -2.04 -13.81
N ARG A 244 -3.59 -2.76 -13.09
CA ARG A 244 -3.86 -4.13 -12.60
C ARG A 244 -4.33 -4.15 -11.15
N LEU A 245 -3.99 -3.09 -10.43
CA LEU A 245 -4.40 -2.88 -9.04
C LEU A 245 -4.47 -1.39 -8.77
N VAL A 246 -5.51 -0.98 -8.08
CA VAL A 246 -5.62 0.35 -7.49
C VAL A 246 -5.81 0.21 -5.99
N VAL A 247 -5.02 0.97 -5.24
CA VAL A 247 -5.11 1.07 -3.78
C VAL A 247 -5.39 2.52 -3.41
N ALA A 248 -6.54 2.78 -2.79
CA ALA A 248 -6.90 4.08 -2.24
C ALA A 248 -6.63 4.09 -0.73
N ILE A 249 -5.87 5.05 -0.26
CA ILE A 249 -5.49 5.17 1.15
C ILE A 249 -5.92 6.54 1.65
N GLU A 250 -6.89 6.57 2.55
CA GLU A 250 -7.49 7.78 3.07
C GLU A 250 -7.10 8.05 4.52
N SER A 251 -7.07 9.32 4.88
CA SER A 251 -7.01 9.71 6.29
C SER A 251 -8.38 9.65 6.96
N ALA A 252 -8.41 9.32 8.24
CA ALA A 252 -9.64 9.33 9.03
C ALA A 252 -10.32 10.72 9.07
N ALA A 253 -9.53 11.79 8.93
CA ALA A 253 -10.08 13.14 8.80
C ALA A 253 -10.91 13.29 7.54
N ARG A 254 -10.46 12.75 6.39
CA ARG A 254 -11.21 12.77 5.13
C ARG A 254 -12.53 12.02 5.23
N LEU A 255 -12.49 10.82 5.82
CA LEU A 255 -13.69 10.03 6.06
C LEU A 255 -14.76 10.82 6.86
N ARG A 256 -14.33 11.57 7.89
CA ARG A 256 -15.23 12.42 8.67
C ARG A 256 -15.78 13.61 7.87
N MET A 257 -14.97 14.21 7.00
CA MET A 257 -15.38 15.37 6.19
C MET A 257 -16.35 14.97 5.08
N LEU A 258 -16.17 13.81 4.47
CA LEU A 258 -17.07 13.28 3.44
C LEU A 258 -18.43 12.85 4.00
N GLY A 259 -18.45 12.25 5.19
CA GLY A 259 -19.69 11.76 5.79
C GLY A 259 -20.47 10.85 4.84
N SER A 260 -21.68 11.27 4.45
CA SER A 260 -22.53 10.53 3.51
C SER A 260 -22.05 10.56 2.06
N ALA A 261 -21.18 11.51 1.68
CA ALA A 261 -20.64 11.62 0.32
C ALA A 261 -19.50 10.62 0.03
N LEU A 262 -19.11 9.77 0.99
CA LEU A 262 -18.05 8.78 0.80
C LEU A 262 -18.36 7.78 -0.35
N SER A 263 -19.63 7.40 -0.50
CA SER A 263 -20.05 6.53 -1.61
C SER A 263 -19.94 7.23 -2.97
N GLU A 264 -20.16 8.54 -3.01
CA GLU A 264 -20.01 9.36 -4.22
C GLU A 264 -18.52 9.48 -4.59
N GLU A 265 -17.66 9.69 -3.61
CA GLU A 265 -16.21 9.71 -3.82
C GLU A 265 -15.71 8.39 -4.39
N TRP A 266 -16.13 7.28 -3.78
CA TRP A 266 -15.76 5.95 -4.27
C TRP A 266 -16.26 5.72 -5.70
N ALA A 267 -17.50 6.09 -6.00
CA ALA A 267 -18.08 6.01 -7.35
C ALA A 267 -17.29 6.88 -8.36
N ALA A 268 -16.89 8.09 -7.97
CA ALA A 268 -16.12 8.99 -8.82
C ALA A 268 -14.73 8.43 -9.15
N MET A 269 -14.04 7.85 -8.16
CA MET A 269 -12.77 7.15 -8.39
C MET A 269 -12.95 5.93 -9.30
N ARG A 270 -13.98 5.10 -9.05
CA ARG A 270 -14.30 3.92 -9.87
C ARG A 270 -14.65 4.28 -11.30
N GLY A 271 -15.35 5.38 -11.53
CA GLY A 271 -15.72 5.88 -12.86
C GLY A 271 -14.52 6.22 -13.76
N ALA A 272 -13.33 6.40 -13.18
CA ALA A 272 -12.10 6.62 -13.92
C ALA A 272 -11.37 5.32 -14.32
N LEU A 273 -11.90 4.15 -13.99
CA LEU A 273 -11.29 2.84 -14.18
C LEU A 273 -12.17 1.94 -15.07
N ASP A 274 -11.53 0.96 -15.71
CA ASP A 274 -12.27 -0.14 -16.30
C ASP A 274 -13.03 -0.93 -15.23
N GLU A 275 -14.20 -1.44 -15.56
CA GLU A 275 -15.08 -2.19 -14.66
C GLU A 275 -14.36 -3.34 -13.94
N HIS A 276 -13.44 -4.00 -14.61
CA HIS A 276 -12.69 -5.15 -14.08
C HIS A 276 -11.41 -4.79 -13.34
N THR A 277 -11.04 -3.50 -13.28
CA THR A 277 -9.85 -3.09 -12.53
C THR A 277 -10.11 -3.21 -11.02
N PRO A 278 -9.35 -4.06 -10.30
CA PRO A 278 -9.48 -4.15 -8.86
C PRO A 278 -9.15 -2.82 -8.19
N CYS A 279 -10.08 -2.33 -7.38
CA CYS A 279 -9.91 -1.11 -6.59
C CYS A 279 -10.26 -1.40 -5.13
N ILE A 280 -9.31 -1.24 -4.25
CA ILE A 280 -9.44 -1.49 -2.81
C ILE A 280 -8.73 -0.40 -2.03
N GLY A 281 -8.93 -0.37 -0.73
CA GLY A 281 -8.21 0.59 0.08
C GLY A 281 -8.44 0.42 1.57
N TRP A 282 -7.94 1.38 2.30
CA TRP A 282 -8.13 1.46 3.75
C TRP A 282 -8.02 2.90 4.24
N VAL A 283 -8.48 3.10 5.46
CA VAL A 283 -8.45 4.39 6.15
C VAL A 283 -7.46 4.31 7.31
N GLY A 284 -6.39 5.10 7.23
CA GLY A 284 -5.46 5.32 8.34
C GLY A 284 -5.84 6.53 9.18
N GLU A 285 -5.24 6.70 10.34
CA GLU A 285 -5.37 7.94 11.13
C GLU A 285 -4.79 9.11 10.35
N HIS A 286 -3.57 8.92 9.84
CA HIS A 286 -2.88 9.82 8.91
C HIS A 286 -2.31 9.05 7.74
N VAL A 287 -2.12 9.73 6.61
CA VAL A 287 -1.49 9.15 5.43
C VAL A 287 -0.55 10.16 4.79
N ALA A 288 0.59 9.68 4.32
CA ALA A 288 1.56 10.51 3.61
C ALA A 288 2.24 9.71 2.50
N ALA A 289 2.66 10.38 1.44
CA ALA A 289 3.42 9.77 0.38
C ALA A 289 4.67 10.56 0.08
N TYR A 290 5.71 9.85 -0.35
CA TYR A 290 6.97 10.43 -0.81
C TYR A 290 7.36 9.82 -2.15
N GLY A 291 7.92 10.67 -3.02
CA GLY A 291 8.44 10.21 -4.30
C GLY A 291 8.53 11.35 -5.32
N ARG A 292 9.09 11.06 -6.48
CA ARG A 292 9.22 12.05 -7.55
C ARG A 292 7.84 12.57 -7.97
N GLY A 293 7.60 13.86 -7.77
CA GLY A 293 6.33 14.53 -8.11
C GLY A 293 5.22 14.35 -7.07
N VAL A 294 5.54 13.80 -5.90
CA VAL A 294 4.66 13.77 -4.74
C VAL A 294 5.38 14.47 -3.61
N GLN A 295 4.81 15.55 -3.08
CA GLN A 295 5.33 16.19 -1.88
C GLN A 295 4.85 15.42 -0.66
N PRO A 296 5.70 15.19 0.35
CA PRO A 296 5.25 14.58 1.60
C PRO A 296 4.35 15.57 2.31
N THR A 297 3.08 15.28 2.35
CA THR A 297 2.11 16.08 3.09
C THR A 297 1.27 15.16 3.94
N ASP A 298 1.41 15.30 5.25
CA ASP A 298 0.46 14.80 6.23
C ASP A 298 -0.63 15.89 6.39
N ALA A 299 -1.38 16.13 5.32
CA ALA A 299 -2.39 17.15 5.30
C ALA A 299 -3.73 16.60 5.80
N PRO A 300 -4.54 17.42 6.48
CA PRO A 300 -5.90 17.04 6.83
C PRO A 300 -6.68 16.59 5.59
N GLY A 301 -7.41 15.48 5.72
CA GLY A 301 -8.22 14.97 4.62
C GLY A 301 -7.43 14.44 3.42
N ALA A 302 -6.19 14.00 3.62
CA ALA A 302 -5.38 13.42 2.56
C ALA A 302 -5.97 12.11 2.04
N LEU A 303 -5.91 11.96 0.71
CA LEU A 303 -6.14 10.73 -0.05
C LEU A 303 -4.93 10.48 -0.93
N ILE A 304 -4.44 9.25 -0.91
CA ILE A 304 -3.39 8.77 -1.77
C ILE A 304 -3.95 7.62 -2.62
N VAL A 305 -3.79 7.70 -3.92
CA VAL A 305 -4.15 6.64 -4.85
C VAL A 305 -2.87 6.06 -5.44
N VAL A 306 -2.68 4.76 -5.26
CA VAL A 306 -1.56 4.01 -5.84
C VAL A 306 -2.09 3.09 -6.93
N THR A 307 -1.51 3.16 -8.11
CA THR A 307 -1.82 2.24 -9.22
C THR A 307 -0.61 1.40 -9.56
N LEU A 308 -0.84 0.12 -9.80
CA LEU A 308 0.15 -0.81 -10.34
C LEU A 308 -0.32 -1.29 -11.72
N GLY A 309 0.60 -1.40 -12.65
CA GLY A 309 0.37 -1.90 -14.01
C GLY A 309 1.51 -2.77 -14.50
N ASP A 310 1.33 -3.41 -15.64
CA ASP A 310 2.33 -4.29 -16.25
C ASP A 310 3.66 -3.56 -16.49
N ALA A 311 4.74 -4.33 -16.61
CA ALA A 311 6.07 -3.80 -16.90
C ALA A 311 6.12 -2.96 -18.18
N PRO A 312 7.04 -2.00 -18.27
CA PRO A 312 7.39 -1.40 -19.55
C PRO A 312 7.88 -2.48 -20.54
N ARG A 313 7.36 -2.44 -21.75
CA ARG A 313 7.87 -3.26 -22.86
C ARG A 313 9.21 -2.76 -23.33
#